data_9dd2d762037744baaa6f80afb7ac433c
#
_entry.id   9dd2d762037744baaa6f80afb7ac433c
#
_cell.length_a   1.000
_cell.length_b   1.000
_cell.length_c   1.000
_cell.angle_alpha   90.00
_cell.angle_beta   90.00
_cell.angle_gamma   90.00
#
_symmetry.space_group_name_H-M   'P 1'
#
loop_
_entity.id
_entity.type
_entity.pdbx_description
1 polymer ?
#
loop_
_entity_poly.entity_id
_entity_poly.type
_entity_poly.pdbx_seq_one_letter_code
_entity_poly.pdbx_strand_id
1 'polypeptide(L)'
;VIGFSHKNDTVFLDNACKRYNLPSIDYDFVDVQTIHKDYNNLINPFSTEKLVEELNLDVNKYVPHKSDDDAEVSMLVTKNFCEKLGLSLNKLIAQYPNCMGVHKAYNTVYLYKTRAESLICAINRNSTSGSNLMRGSNFNKYKHFLEDFIADSSVEKSLFGKHVAVSRNYFDNHFREMLLIVEKVRDRGGVMESHVGRADIFAGNPSKEEERAIESAVRRGKNVLTVTEDDLFKMLSIDKI
;
A
#
# COMPACT_ATOMS: atom_id res chain seq x y z
N VAL A 1 3.43 11.13 -19.01
CA VAL A 1 1.98 11.36 -18.95
C VAL A 1 1.57 11.52 -17.49
N ILE A 2 0.66 12.44 -17.20
CA ILE A 2 0.03 12.57 -15.86
C ILE A 2 -1.44 12.23 -16.04
N GLY A 3 -1.97 11.38 -15.18
CA GLY A 3 -3.37 10.96 -15.24
C GLY A 3 -3.94 10.62 -13.87
N PHE A 4 -5.24 10.37 -13.83
CA PHE A 4 -5.96 9.95 -12.65
C PHE A 4 -6.57 8.57 -12.88
N SER A 5 -6.28 7.60 -12.01
CA SER A 5 -6.67 6.20 -12.23
C SER A 5 -6.16 5.65 -13.58
N HIS A 6 -4.94 5.97 -13.90
CA HIS A 6 -4.31 5.83 -15.22
C HIS A 6 -4.42 4.42 -15.85
N LYS A 7 -4.53 3.38 -15.02
CA LYS A 7 -4.68 1.99 -15.49
C LYS A 7 -5.91 1.81 -16.39
N ASN A 8 -6.99 2.55 -16.16
CA ASN A 8 -8.19 2.42 -16.99
C ASN A 8 -7.95 3.00 -18.38
N ASP A 9 -7.27 4.16 -18.45
CA ASP A 9 -6.96 4.83 -19.72
C ASP A 9 -6.04 3.97 -20.59
N THR A 10 -5.06 3.30 -19.98
CA THR A 10 -4.18 2.37 -20.72
C THR A 10 -4.94 1.21 -21.34
N VAL A 11 -5.95 0.65 -20.65
CA VAL A 11 -6.78 -0.43 -21.21
C VAL A 11 -7.58 0.05 -22.42
N PHE A 12 -8.15 1.24 -22.38
CA PHE A 12 -8.87 1.81 -23.52
C PHE A 12 -7.95 2.09 -24.69
N LEU A 13 -6.78 2.67 -24.44
CA LEU A 13 -5.76 2.95 -25.44
C LEU A 13 -5.28 1.67 -26.13
N ASP A 14 -4.96 0.65 -25.35
CA ASP A 14 -4.53 -0.67 -25.86
C ASP A 14 -5.59 -1.32 -26.73
N ASN A 15 -6.84 -1.29 -26.27
CA ASN A 15 -7.95 -1.85 -27.05
C ASN A 15 -8.15 -1.09 -28.39
N ALA A 16 -7.97 0.23 -28.38
CA ALA A 16 -8.03 1.04 -29.60
C ALA A 16 -6.87 0.68 -30.53
N CYS A 17 -5.63 0.64 -30.03
CA CYS A 17 -4.47 0.26 -30.82
C CYS A 17 -4.62 -1.14 -31.45
N LYS A 18 -5.05 -2.13 -30.67
CA LYS A 18 -5.30 -3.49 -31.16
C LYS A 18 -6.39 -3.53 -32.23
N ARG A 19 -7.50 -2.80 -32.03
CA ARG A 19 -8.61 -2.73 -32.99
C ARG A 19 -8.19 -2.20 -34.35
N TYR A 20 -7.28 -1.22 -34.36
CA TYR A 20 -6.84 -0.57 -35.58
C TYR A 20 -5.47 -1.10 -36.10
N ASN A 21 -4.97 -2.22 -35.54
CA ASN A 21 -3.65 -2.80 -35.86
C ASN A 21 -2.51 -1.78 -35.71
N LEU A 22 -2.58 -0.90 -34.73
CA LEU A 22 -1.53 0.06 -34.38
C LEU A 22 -0.57 -0.57 -33.37
N PRO A 23 0.71 -0.18 -33.35
CA PRO A 23 1.63 -0.61 -32.28
C PRO A 23 1.22 -0.05 -30.91
N SER A 24 1.71 -0.67 -29.85
CA SER A 24 1.59 -0.12 -28.49
C SER A 24 2.23 1.27 -28.44
N ILE A 25 1.62 2.18 -27.71
CA ILE A 25 2.19 3.50 -27.43
C ILE A 25 2.92 3.39 -26.09
N ASP A 26 4.25 3.43 -26.14
CA ASP A 26 5.09 3.28 -24.95
C ASP A 26 5.32 4.65 -24.28
N TYR A 27 5.12 4.74 -22.95
CA TYR A 27 5.33 5.97 -22.18
C TYR A 27 5.48 5.70 -20.69
N ASP A 28 6.11 6.65 -19.99
CA ASP A 28 6.11 6.72 -18.53
C ASP A 28 4.91 7.55 -18.05
N PHE A 29 4.34 7.19 -16.90
CA PHE A 29 3.20 7.90 -16.35
C PHE A 29 3.34 8.16 -14.85
N VAL A 30 2.55 9.14 -14.39
CA VAL A 30 2.33 9.48 -12.99
C VAL A 30 0.83 9.40 -12.72
N ASP A 31 0.44 8.60 -11.74
CA ASP A 31 -0.96 8.45 -11.32
C ASP A 31 -1.23 9.32 -10.08
N VAL A 32 -1.92 10.44 -10.30
CA VAL A 32 -2.22 11.42 -9.24
C VAL A 32 -3.18 10.85 -8.20
N GLN A 33 -4.02 9.90 -8.56
CA GLN A 33 -4.88 9.19 -7.61
C GLN A 33 -4.05 8.45 -6.56
N THR A 34 -2.91 7.88 -6.96
CA THR A 34 -1.98 7.23 -6.05
C THR A 34 -1.33 8.24 -5.09
N ILE A 35 -0.95 9.43 -5.58
CA ILE A 35 -0.43 10.51 -4.72
C ILE A 35 -1.46 10.90 -3.66
N HIS A 36 -2.71 11.14 -4.08
CA HIS A 36 -3.80 11.49 -3.16
C HIS A 36 -4.02 10.40 -2.10
N LYS A 37 -4.05 9.14 -2.54
CA LYS A 37 -4.21 7.99 -1.64
C LYS A 37 -3.09 7.94 -0.60
N ASP A 38 -1.84 8.07 -1.03
CA ASP A 38 -0.67 7.98 -0.16
C ASP A 38 -0.55 9.18 0.77
N TYR A 39 -0.82 10.39 0.29
CA TYR A 39 -0.83 11.61 1.10
C TYR A 39 -1.85 11.55 2.25
N ASN A 40 -3.06 11.03 1.98
CA ASN A 40 -4.12 10.93 2.98
C ASN A 40 -4.12 9.58 3.72
N ASN A 41 -3.11 8.75 3.54
CA ASN A 41 -2.99 7.42 4.14
C ASN A 41 -4.24 6.55 3.94
N LEU A 42 -4.81 6.58 2.73
CA LEU A 42 -6.03 5.85 2.40
C LEU A 42 -5.71 4.44 1.91
N ILE A 43 -6.51 3.47 2.30
CA ILE A 43 -6.46 2.12 1.73
C ILE A 43 -7.02 2.13 0.30
N ASN A 44 -8.15 2.83 0.11
CA ASN A 44 -8.82 2.95 -1.18
C ASN A 44 -8.70 4.37 -1.71
N PRO A 45 -8.36 4.55 -2.99
CA PRO A 45 -8.34 5.87 -3.60
C PRO A 45 -9.76 6.45 -3.73
N PHE A 46 -9.86 7.77 -3.75
CA PHE A 46 -11.12 8.45 -4.07
C PHE A 46 -11.40 8.39 -5.57
N SER A 47 -12.69 8.49 -5.93
CA SER A 47 -13.08 8.72 -7.32
C SER A 47 -12.82 10.18 -7.72
N THR A 48 -12.87 10.46 -9.03
CA THR A 48 -12.71 11.82 -9.55
C THR A 48 -13.77 12.75 -8.98
N GLU A 49 -15.02 12.31 -8.91
CA GLU A 49 -16.15 13.09 -8.36
C GLU A 49 -15.90 13.50 -6.92
N LYS A 50 -15.43 12.55 -6.10
CA LYS A 50 -15.14 12.83 -4.70
C LYS A 50 -13.98 13.80 -4.51
N LEU A 51 -13.00 13.79 -5.41
CA LEU A 51 -11.91 14.76 -5.40
C LEU A 51 -12.37 16.15 -5.85
N VAL A 52 -13.24 16.24 -6.83
CA VAL A 52 -13.86 17.51 -7.26
C VAL A 52 -14.58 18.17 -6.08
N GLU A 53 -15.33 17.38 -5.29
CA GLU A 53 -15.99 17.84 -4.06
C GLU A 53 -14.96 18.29 -3.00
N GLU A 54 -13.95 17.47 -2.71
CA GLU A 54 -12.92 17.78 -1.71
C GLU A 54 -12.13 19.05 -2.04
N LEU A 55 -11.84 19.25 -3.32
CA LEU A 55 -11.14 20.43 -3.80
C LEU A 55 -12.03 21.65 -3.99
N ASN A 56 -13.33 21.55 -3.70
CA ASN A 56 -14.33 22.58 -3.92
C ASN A 56 -14.35 23.12 -5.39
N LEU A 57 -14.13 22.23 -6.34
CA LEU A 57 -14.27 22.57 -7.75
C LEU A 57 -15.75 22.66 -8.12
N ASP A 58 -16.07 23.49 -9.12
CA ASP A 58 -17.45 23.59 -9.60
C ASP A 58 -17.87 22.29 -10.31
N VAL A 59 -18.61 21.44 -9.57
CA VAL A 59 -19.11 20.14 -10.06
C VAL A 59 -19.97 20.24 -11.33
N ASN A 60 -20.60 21.40 -11.58
CA ASN A 60 -21.45 21.57 -12.75
C ASN A 60 -20.63 21.85 -14.04
N LYS A 61 -19.36 22.19 -13.88
CA LYS A 61 -18.44 22.46 -14.99
C LYS A 61 -17.90 21.16 -15.60
N TYR A 62 -17.81 20.10 -14.82
CA TYR A 62 -17.14 18.86 -15.20
C TYR A 62 -18.14 17.74 -15.44
N VAL A 63 -18.06 17.12 -16.62
CA VAL A 63 -18.87 15.97 -17.00
C VAL A 63 -18.03 14.69 -16.79
N PRO A 64 -18.40 13.83 -15.84
CA PRO A 64 -17.67 12.58 -15.61
C PRO A 64 -17.55 11.75 -16.89
N HIS A 65 -16.37 11.15 -17.09
CA HIS A 65 -16.02 10.34 -18.27
C HIS A 65 -15.97 11.11 -19.60
N LYS A 66 -15.88 12.41 -19.55
CA LYS A 66 -15.51 13.24 -20.67
C LYS A 66 -14.01 13.53 -20.58
N SER A 67 -13.24 13.06 -21.57
CA SER A 67 -11.77 12.96 -21.49
C SER A 67 -11.05 14.31 -21.29
N ASP A 68 -11.58 15.40 -21.85
CA ASP A 68 -11.04 16.74 -21.66
C ASP A 68 -11.32 17.27 -20.24
N ASP A 69 -12.50 17.02 -19.69
CA ASP A 69 -12.88 17.40 -18.33
C ASP A 69 -12.08 16.56 -17.31
N ASP A 70 -11.94 15.26 -17.52
CA ASP A 70 -11.12 14.37 -16.66
C ASP A 70 -9.64 14.78 -16.68
N ALA A 71 -9.11 15.22 -17.82
CA ALA A 71 -7.75 15.75 -17.94
C ALA A 71 -7.58 17.07 -17.19
N GLU A 72 -8.55 17.99 -17.28
CA GLU A 72 -8.52 19.26 -16.53
C GLU A 72 -8.57 19.00 -15.02
N VAL A 73 -9.43 18.10 -14.54
CA VAL A 73 -9.49 17.72 -13.12
C VAL A 73 -8.17 17.12 -12.66
N SER A 74 -7.56 16.22 -13.43
CA SER A 74 -6.24 15.64 -13.11
C SER A 74 -5.16 16.71 -12.97
N MET A 75 -5.16 17.70 -13.85
CA MET A 75 -4.25 18.86 -13.78
C MET A 75 -4.50 19.69 -12.51
N LEU A 76 -5.76 20.02 -12.20
CA LEU A 76 -6.13 20.82 -11.03
C LEU A 76 -5.78 20.11 -9.72
N VAL A 77 -6.01 18.80 -9.63
CA VAL A 77 -5.60 17.98 -8.48
C VAL A 77 -4.08 18.05 -8.30
N THR A 78 -3.32 17.84 -9.38
CA THR A 78 -1.85 17.92 -9.34
C THR A 78 -1.36 19.28 -8.88
N LYS A 79 -1.93 20.36 -9.44
CA LYS A 79 -1.61 21.73 -9.06
C LYS A 79 -1.90 21.98 -7.59
N ASN A 80 -3.07 21.58 -7.11
CA ASN A 80 -3.47 21.71 -5.71
C ASN A 80 -2.48 21.04 -4.76
N PHE A 81 -2.02 19.81 -5.08
CA PHE A 81 -0.99 19.14 -4.27
C PHE A 81 0.34 19.90 -4.28
N CYS A 82 0.78 20.38 -5.43
CA CYS A 82 2.00 21.19 -5.51
C CYS A 82 1.91 22.45 -4.65
N GLU A 83 0.79 23.16 -4.70
CA GLU A 83 0.55 24.38 -3.93
C GLU A 83 0.44 24.09 -2.43
N LYS A 84 -0.38 23.10 -2.05
CA LYS A 84 -0.62 22.72 -0.66
C LYS A 84 0.66 22.29 0.07
N LEU A 85 1.56 21.59 -0.63
CA LEU A 85 2.81 21.08 -0.07
C LEU A 85 4.01 22.02 -0.32
N GLY A 86 3.85 23.08 -1.10
CA GLY A 86 4.95 23.97 -1.48
C GLY A 86 6.02 23.26 -2.32
N LEU A 87 5.63 22.27 -3.12
CA LEU A 87 6.53 21.44 -3.91
C LEU A 87 6.38 21.72 -5.41
N SER A 88 7.48 21.61 -6.14
CA SER A 88 7.41 21.45 -7.60
C SER A 88 6.92 20.04 -7.94
N LEU A 89 6.39 19.87 -9.16
CA LEU A 89 5.91 18.57 -9.65
C LEU A 89 6.98 17.46 -9.49
N ASN A 90 8.21 17.72 -9.87
CA ASN A 90 9.30 16.74 -9.75
C ASN A 90 9.57 16.35 -8.30
N LYS A 91 9.49 17.29 -7.35
CA LYS A 91 9.64 17.00 -5.93
C LYS A 91 8.45 16.23 -5.39
N LEU A 92 7.24 16.54 -5.84
CA LEU A 92 6.02 15.80 -5.49
C LEU A 92 6.13 14.34 -5.93
N ILE A 93 6.54 14.07 -7.18
CA ILE A 93 6.74 12.71 -7.71
C ILE A 93 7.83 11.98 -6.92
N ALA A 94 8.94 12.65 -6.61
CA ALA A 94 10.02 12.04 -5.83
C ALA A 94 9.61 11.68 -4.40
N GLN A 95 8.69 12.43 -3.81
CA GLN A 95 8.15 12.15 -2.47
C GLN A 95 7.16 10.98 -2.48
N TYR A 96 6.43 10.77 -3.59
CA TYR A 96 5.42 9.71 -3.75
C TYR A 96 5.76 8.78 -4.92
N PRO A 97 6.88 8.04 -4.88
CA PRO A 97 7.37 7.25 -6.01
C PRO A 97 6.42 6.13 -6.46
N ASN A 98 5.50 5.68 -5.59
CA ASN A 98 4.48 4.68 -5.93
C ASN A 98 3.47 5.16 -7.00
N CYS A 99 3.43 6.46 -7.26
CA CYS A 99 2.58 7.04 -8.31
C CYS A 99 3.13 6.83 -9.72
N MET A 100 4.39 6.41 -9.86
CA MET A 100 5.04 6.23 -11.14
C MET A 100 4.77 4.86 -11.73
N GLY A 101 4.72 4.81 -13.05
CA GLY A 101 4.64 3.54 -13.78
C GLY A 101 5.12 3.70 -15.22
N VAL A 102 5.20 2.56 -15.89
CA VAL A 102 5.60 2.45 -17.30
C VAL A 102 4.53 1.68 -18.04
N HIS A 103 4.12 2.19 -19.19
CA HIS A 103 3.31 1.45 -20.17
C HIS A 103 4.18 1.11 -21.37
N LYS A 104 4.31 -0.18 -21.64
CA LYS A 104 5.15 -0.67 -22.75
C LYS A 104 4.63 -2.00 -23.27
N ALA A 105 4.61 -2.13 -24.61
CA ALA A 105 4.20 -3.36 -25.28
C ALA A 105 2.86 -3.92 -24.78
N TYR A 106 1.85 -3.05 -24.66
CA TYR A 106 0.52 -3.36 -24.13
C TYR A 106 0.50 -3.85 -22.66
N ASN A 107 1.51 -3.53 -21.89
CA ASN A 107 1.62 -3.88 -20.49
C ASN A 107 1.86 -2.64 -19.62
N THR A 108 1.09 -2.51 -18.55
CA THR A 108 1.18 -1.40 -17.59
C THR A 108 1.74 -1.91 -16.28
N VAL A 109 2.87 -1.36 -15.88
CA VAL A 109 3.57 -1.71 -14.63
C VAL A 109 3.73 -0.46 -13.77
N TYR A 110 3.24 -0.50 -12.54
CA TYR A 110 3.53 0.52 -11.53
C TYR A 110 4.88 0.22 -10.88
N LEU A 111 5.66 1.28 -10.64
CA LEU A 111 6.97 1.20 -9.99
C LEU A 111 6.79 1.36 -8.48
N TYR A 112 6.28 0.33 -7.84
CA TYR A 112 6.05 0.36 -6.39
C TYR A 112 7.36 0.38 -5.61
N LYS A 113 7.41 1.18 -4.55
CA LYS A 113 8.56 1.30 -3.67
C LYS A 113 8.83 0.00 -2.90
N THR A 114 7.75 -0.69 -2.52
CA THR A 114 7.83 -1.92 -1.72
C THR A 114 6.85 -2.99 -2.25
N ARG A 115 7.07 -4.24 -1.87
CA ARG A 115 6.16 -5.35 -2.19
C ARG A 115 4.83 -5.22 -1.45
N ALA A 116 4.86 -4.68 -0.24
CA ALA A 116 3.66 -4.37 0.53
C ALA A 116 2.76 -3.39 -0.21
N GLU A 117 3.32 -2.32 -0.79
CA GLU A 117 2.57 -1.37 -1.62
C GLU A 117 1.97 -2.03 -2.85
N SER A 118 2.71 -2.92 -3.51
CA SER A 118 2.19 -3.70 -4.64
C SER A 118 0.97 -4.54 -4.24
N LEU A 119 1.03 -5.21 -3.07
CA LEU A 119 -0.10 -5.98 -2.56
C LEU A 119 -1.29 -5.09 -2.20
N ILE A 120 -1.07 -3.94 -1.54
CA ILE A 120 -2.14 -2.98 -1.21
C ILE A 120 -2.89 -2.56 -2.47
N CYS A 121 -2.18 -2.24 -3.54
CA CYS A 121 -2.79 -1.88 -4.82
C CYS A 121 -3.54 -3.05 -5.50
N ALA A 122 -3.13 -4.28 -5.26
CA ALA A 122 -3.76 -5.48 -5.83
C ALA A 122 -5.01 -5.95 -5.06
N ILE A 123 -5.22 -5.50 -3.83
CA ILE A 123 -6.35 -5.92 -2.98
C ILE A 123 -7.63 -5.23 -3.43
N ASN A 124 -8.75 -5.97 -3.37
CA ASN A 124 -10.05 -5.43 -3.72
C ASN A 124 -10.47 -4.26 -2.81
N ARG A 125 -11.11 -3.26 -3.41
CA ARG A 125 -11.53 -2.00 -2.78
C ARG A 125 -12.34 -2.14 -1.49
N ASN A 126 -13.02 -3.26 -1.27
CA ASN A 126 -13.83 -3.51 -0.07
C ASN A 126 -13.05 -4.11 1.10
N SER A 127 -11.74 -4.25 0.98
CA SER A 127 -10.89 -4.83 2.03
C SER A 127 -10.28 -3.71 2.86
N THR A 128 -11.01 -3.28 3.87
CA THR A 128 -10.64 -2.16 4.74
C THR A 128 -9.98 -2.58 6.05
N SER A 129 -9.92 -3.88 6.33
CA SER A 129 -9.33 -4.40 7.58
C SER A 129 -8.52 -5.67 7.34
N GLY A 130 -7.61 -5.97 8.26
CA GLY A 130 -6.84 -7.21 8.26
C GLY A 130 -7.71 -8.46 8.26
N SER A 131 -8.87 -8.42 8.91
CA SER A 131 -9.86 -9.50 8.88
C SER A 131 -10.41 -9.78 7.48
N ASN A 132 -10.57 -8.76 6.65
CA ASN A 132 -11.00 -8.91 5.27
C ASN A 132 -9.88 -9.44 4.37
N LEU A 133 -8.62 -9.18 4.71
CA LEU A 133 -7.47 -9.75 4.02
C LEU A 133 -7.44 -11.27 4.07
N MET A 134 -7.92 -11.83 5.17
CA MET A 134 -7.92 -13.29 5.40
C MET A 134 -9.09 -14.00 4.72
N ARG A 135 -9.80 -13.35 3.77
CA ARG A 135 -11.00 -13.92 3.12
C ARG A 135 -10.91 -13.87 1.59
N GLY A 136 -11.45 -14.91 0.96
CA GLY A 136 -11.67 -14.97 -0.49
C GLY A 136 -10.41 -14.75 -1.33
N SER A 137 -10.55 -14.01 -2.43
CA SER A 137 -9.46 -13.74 -3.37
C SER A 137 -8.31 -12.92 -2.76
N ASN A 138 -8.57 -12.12 -1.72
CA ASN A 138 -7.54 -11.35 -1.04
C ASN A 138 -6.62 -12.24 -0.22
N PHE A 139 -7.16 -13.30 0.40
CA PHE A 139 -6.33 -14.28 1.12
C PHE A 139 -5.31 -14.94 0.19
N ASN A 140 -5.71 -15.32 -1.02
CA ASN A 140 -4.78 -15.89 -2.00
C ASN A 140 -3.67 -14.90 -2.39
N LYS A 141 -4.02 -13.61 -2.60
CA LYS A 141 -3.03 -12.57 -2.90
C LYS A 141 -2.05 -12.37 -1.73
N TYR A 142 -2.55 -12.34 -0.51
CA TYR A 142 -1.73 -12.24 0.69
C TYR A 142 -0.85 -13.48 0.88
N LYS A 143 -1.39 -14.66 0.64
CA LYS A 143 -0.63 -15.92 0.69
C LYS A 143 0.52 -15.91 -0.31
N HIS A 144 0.26 -15.54 -1.58
CA HIS A 144 1.32 -15.38 -2.58
C HIS A 144 2.35 -14.32 -2.18
N PHE A 145 1.91 -13.19 -1.63
CA PHE A 145 2.84 -12.19 -1.09
C PHE A 145 3.78 -12.77 -0.02
N LEU A 146 3.28 -13.67 0.82
CA LEU A 146 4.11 -14.35 1.83
C LEU A 146 5.00 -15.44 1.23
N GLU A 147 4.49 -16.22 0.27
CA GLU A 147 5.20 -17.37 -0.34
C GLU A 147 6.28 -16.91 -1.32
N ASP A 148 5.97 -15.94 -2.16
CA ASP A 148 6.90 -15.42 -3.19
C ASP A 148 7.90 -14.41 -2.63
N PHE A 149 7.98 -14.29 -1.30
CA PHE A 149 8.84 -13.32 -0.66
C PHE A 149 10.31 -13.71 -0.81
N ILE A 150 11.07 -12.87 -1.52
CA ILE A 150 12.54 -12.92 -1.55
C ILE A 150 13.04 -11.83 -0.62
N ALA A 151 13.67 -12.22 0.49
CA ALA A 151 14.23 -11.28 1.44
C ALA A 151 15.35 -10.45 0.80
N ASP A 152 15.38 -9.15 1.10
CA ASP A 152 16.45 -8.28 0.65
C ASP A 152 17.78 -8.74 1.29
N SER A 153 18.72 -9.15 0.44
CA SER A 153 20.04 -9.63 0.88
C SER A 153 20.93 -8.53 1.44
N SER A 154 20.65 -7.26 1.14
CA SER A 154 21.37 -6.10 1.64
C SER A 154 21.00 -5.73 3.07
N VAL A 155 19.86 -6.21 3.57
CA VAL A 155 19.36 -5.92 4.92
C VAL A 155 19.96 -6.87 5.95
N GLU A 156 20.43 -6.31 7.06
CA GLU A 156 20.91 -7.08 8.21
C GLU A 156 19.84 -8.01 8.77
N LYS A 157 20.19 -9.26 9.03
CA LYS A 157 19.28 -10.31 9.50
C LYS A 157 19.09 -10.28 11.03
N SER A 158 18.82 -9.11 11.59
CA SER A 158 18.70 -8.89 13.05
C SER A 158 17.56 -9.66 13.72
N LEU A 159 16.58 -10.16 12.94
CA LEU A 159 15.45 -10.98 13.42
C LEU A 159 15.55 -12.44 12.97
N PHE A 160 16.73 -12.90 12.56
CA PHE A 160 16.88 -14.28 12.09
C PHE A 160 16.38 -15.30 13.13
N GLY A 161 15.44 -16.15 12.70
CA GLY A 161 14.81 -17.16 13.56
C GLY A 161 13.86 -16.62 14.63
N LYS A 162 13.58 -15.32 14.67
CA LYS A 162 12.61 -14.73 15.60
C LYS A 162 11.21 -14.75 15.02
N HIS A 163 10.24 -15.05 15.86
CA HIS A 163 8.83 -15.02 15.56
C HIS A 163 8.21 -13.73 16.10
N VAL A 164 7.59 -12.92 15.25
CA VAL A 164 7.02 -11.63 15.59
C VAL A 164 5.50 -11.68 15.42
N ALA A 165 4.76 -11.28 16.44
CA ALA A 165 3.31 -11.08 16.37
C ALA A 165 2.97 -9.62 16.67
N VAL A 166 1.90 -9.15 16.07
CA VAL A 166 1.34 -7.83 16.32
C VAL A 166 -0.09 -8.00 16.84
N SER A 167 -0.54 -7.09 17.71
CA SER A 167 -1.88 -7.18 18.28
C SER A 167 -2.96 -7.23 17.20
N ARG A 168 -4.00 -8.02 17.44
CA ARG A 168 -5.13 -8.18 16.50
C ARG A 168 -5.79 -6.85 16.20
N ASN A 169 -5.93 -6.00 17.22
CA ASN A 169 -6.50 -4.68 17.06
C ASN A 169 -5.68 -3.82 16.09
N TYR A 170 -4.35 -3.85 16.19
CA TYR A 170 -3.49 -3.13 15.27
C TYR A 170 -3.60 -3.69 13.85
N PHE A 171 -3.56 -5.02 13.70
CA PHE A 171 -3.73 -5.68 12.41
C PHE A 171 -5.03 -5.31 11.70
N ASP A 172 -6.14 -5.20 12.45
CA ASP A 172 -7.45 -4.88 11.89
C ASP A 172 -7.61 -3.39 11.51
N ASN A 173 -6.95 -2.48 12.24
CA ASN A 173 -7.14 -1.03 12.08
C ASN A 173 -6.01 -0.34 11.29
N HIS A 174 -4.81 -0.94 11.24
CA HIS A 174 -3.61 -0.37 10.63
C HIS A 174 -3.04 -1.31 9.55
N PHE A 175 -3.91 -1.74 8.67
CA PHE A 175 -3.63 -2.76 7.67
C PHE A 175 -2.42 -2.45 6.77
N ARG A 176 -2.26 -1.19 6.35
CA ARG A 176 -1.16 -0.77 5.47
C ARG A 176 0.19 -0.87 6.17
N GLU A 177 0.27 -0.31 7.37
CA GLU A 177 1.48 -0.40 8.20
C GLU A 177 1.79 -1.85 8.56
N MET A 178 0.76 -2.66 8.80
CA MET A 178 0.93 -4.09 9.07
C MET A 178 1.63 -4.82 7.92
N LEU A 179 1.29 -4.51 6.67
CA LEU A 179 1.96 -5.12 5.52
C LEU A 179 3.42 -4.68 5.41
N LEU A 180 3.73 -3.42 5.74
CA LEU A 180 5.12 -2.94 5.82
C LEU A 180 5.89 -3.64 6.94
N ILE A 181 5.26 -3.86 8.10
CA ILE A 181 5.85 -4.64 9.20
C ILE A 181 6.18 -6.05 8.71
N VAL A 182 5.24 -6.74 8.05
CA VAL A 182 5.46 -8.09 7.49
C VAL A 182 6.68 -8.12 6.58
N GLU A 183 6.76 -7.17 5.65
CA GLU A 183 7.87 -7.07 4.71
C GLU A 183 9.20 -6.87 5.47
N LYS A 184 9.25 -5.91 6.37
CA LYS A 184 10.48 -5.58 7.12
C LYS A 184 10.93 -6.66 8.09
N VAL A 185 10.00 -7.37 8.72
CA VAL A 185 10.31 -8.54 9.56
C VAL A 185 10.94 -9.64 8.72
N ARG A 186 10.38 -9.94 7.55
CA ARG A 186 10.91 -10.97 6.65
C ARG A 186 12.26 -10.59 6.05
N ASP A 187 12.45 -9.33 5.66
CA ASP A 187 13.75 -8.83 5.19
C ASP A 187 14.86 -9.06 6.23
N ARG A 188 14.52 -8.96 7.52
CA ARG A 188 15.43 -9.20 8.64
C ARG A 188 15.53 -10.67 9.08
N GLY A 189 14.95 -11.59 8.30
CA GLY A 189 14.99 -13.03 8.56
C GLY A 189 14.02 -13.52 9.64
N GLY A 190 13.08 -12.67 10.07
CA GLY A 190 12.03 -13.02 11.01
C GLY A 190 10.82 -13.69 10.36
N VAL A 191 9.94 -14.24 11.19
CA VAL A 191 8.68 -14.90 10.79
C VAL A 191 7.52 -14.16 11.44
N MET A 192 6.52 -13.78 10.64
CA MET A 192 5.27 -13.24 11.18
C MET A 192 4.38 -14.37 11.70
N GLU A 193 3.90 -14.21 12.92
CA GLU A 193 3.02 -15.16 13.60
C GLU A 193 1.61 -14.62 13.78
N SER A 194 0.62 -15.44 13.49
CA SER A 194 -0.79 -15.16 13.81
C SER A 194 -1.16 -15.54 15.24
N HIS A 195 -0.39 -16.44 15.86
CA HIS A 195 -0.61 -16.92 17.22
C HIS A 195 0.41 -16.32 18.18
N VAL A 196 -0.04 -15.39 19.01
CA VAL A 196 0.78 -14.67 19.99
C VAL A 196 1.59 -15.61 20.89
N GLY A 197 1.01 -16.75 21.29
CA GLY A 197 1.71 -17.77 22.10
C GLY A 197 2.91 -18.44 21.43
N ARG A 198 3.17 -18.16 20.15
CA ARG A 198 4.36 -18.63 19.40
C ARG A 198 5.37 -17.52 19.18
N ALA A 199 5.02 -16.28 19.46
CA ALA A 199 5.88 -15.13 19.23
C ALA A 199 7.06 -15.08 20.21
N ASP A 200 8.21 -14.62 19.73
CA ASP A 200 9.35 -14.20 20.56
C ASP A 200 9.27 -12.68 20.84
N ILE A 201 8.62 -11.95 19.94
CA ILE A 201 8.36 -10.50 20.06
C ILE A 201 6.86 -10.29 19.80
N PHE A 202 6.19 -9.63 20.73
CA PHE A 202 4.81 -9.19 20.57
C PHE A 202 4.75 -7.68 20.61
N ALA A 203 4.14 -7.06 19.60
CA ALA A 203 4.00 -5.62 19.53
C ALA A 203 2.55 -5.15 19.63
N GLY A 204 2.33 -4.15 20.45
CA GLY A 204 1.06 -3.47 20.61
C GLY A 204 0.32 -3.78 21.90
N ASN A 205 -0.90 -3.25 21.99
CA ASN A 205 -1.76 -3.45 23.16
C ASN A 205 -2.50 -4.79 23.05
N PRO A 206 -2.21 -5.77 23.91
CA PRO A 206 -2.86 -7.07 23.82
C PRO A 206 -4.34 -7.00 24.25
N SER A 207 -5.18 -7.74 23.58
CA SER A 207 -6.51 -8.10 24.06
C SER A 207 -6.41 -9.08 25.24
N LYS A 208 -7.49 -9.27 26.00
CA LYS A 208 -7.53 -10.25 27.08
C LYS A 208 -7.18 -11.68 26.66
N GLU A 209 -7.49 -12.04 25.42
CA GLU A 209 -7.13 -13.35 24.86
C GLU A 209 -5.63 -13.44 24.57
N GLU A 210 -5.06 -12.40 24.00
CA GLU A 210 -3.64 -12.30 23.72
C GLU A 210 -2.81 -12.26 25.00
N GLU A 211 -3.24 -11.52 26.02
CA GLU A 211 -2.61 -11.53 27.35
C GLU A 211 -2.54 -12.95 27.92
N ARG A 212 -3.66 -13.68 27.91
CA ARG A 212 -3.68 -15.09 28.37
C ARG A 212 -2.77 -15.99 27.56
N ALA A 213 -2.66 -15.76 26.25
CA ALA A 213 -1.78 -16.51 25.38
C ALA A 213 -0.29 -16.23 25.68
N ILE A 214 0.07 -14.97 25.94
CA ILE A 214 1.42 -14.55 26.36
C ILE A 214 1.75 -15.18 27.73
N GLU A 215 0.88 -15.02 28.72
CA GLU A 215 1.08 -15.63 30.05
C GLU A 215 1.27 -17.14 29.97
N SER A 216 0.46 -17.81 29.15
CA SER A 216 0.56 -19.25 28.95
C SER A 216 1.90 -19.64 28.29
N ALA A 217 2.39 -18.85 27.36
CA ALA A 217 3.70 -19.06 26.74
C ALA A 217 4.83 -18.88 27.75
N VAL A 218 4.77 -17.83 28.56
CA VAL A 218 5.75 -17.54 29.63
C VAL A 218 5.77 -18.67 30.67
N ARG A 219 4.62 -19.16 31.09
CA ARG A 219 4.54 -20.32 32.02
C ARG A 219 5.16 -21.59 31.45
N ARG A 220 5.21 -21.74 30.15
CA ARG A 220 5.90 -22.85 29.45
C ARG A 220 7.38 -22.62 29.22
N GLY A 221 7.94 -21.54 29.80
CA GLY A 221 9.36 -21.22 29.71
C GLY A 221 9.74 -20.42 28.48
N LYS A 222 8.78 -19.92 27.68
CA LYS A 222 9.09 -19.07 26.54
C LYS A 222 9.32 -17.61 27.00
N ASN A 223 10.38 -17.01 26.53
CA ASN A 223 10.62 -15.57 26.73
C ASN A 223 9.93 -14.80 25.61
N VAL A 224 8.86 -14.04 25.92
CA VAL A 224 8.15 -13.18 24.98
C VAL A 224 8.47 -11.72 25.32
N LEU A 225 9.18 -11.04 24.42
CA LEU A 225 9.44 -9.62 24.53
C LEU A 225 8.18 -8.86 24.09
N THR A 226 7.54 -8.15 24.98
CA THR A 226 6.41 -7.26 24.67
C THR A 226 6.92 -5.84 24.47
N VAL A 227 6.60 -5.25 23.32
CA VAL A 227 7.01 -3.89 22.91
C VAL A 227 5.80 -3.09 22.45
N THR A 228 5.93 -1.77 22.39
CA THR A 228 4.93 -0.93 21.72
C THR A 228 5.06 -1.05 20.20
N GLU A 229 4.03 -0.63 19.47
CA GLU A 229 4.10 -0.54 18.00
C GLU A 229 5.25 0.40 17.59
N ASP A 230 5.43 1.51 18.30
CA ASP A 230 6.49 2.49 18.04
C ASP A 230 7.90 1.89 18.20
N ASP A 231 8.08 1.05 19.20
CA ASP A 231 9.36 0.37 19.39
C ASP A 231 9.60 -0.66 18.29
N LEU A 232 8.56 -1.38 17.86
CA LEU A 232 8.67 -2.27 16.70
C LEU A 232 9.04 -1.49 15.43
N PHE A 233 8.41 -0.33 15.18
CA PHE A 233 8.75 0.53 14.03
C PHE A 233 10.22 0.95 14.06
N LYS A 234 10.73 1.38 15.21
CA LYS A 234 12.15 1.71 15.39
C LYS A 234 13.06 0.50 15.11
N MET A 235 12.73 -0.67 15.68
CA MET A 235 13.49 -1.92 15.45
C MET A 235 13.54 -2.31 13.98
N LEU A 236 12.47 -2.00 13.23
CA LEU A 236 12.35 -2.30 11.81
C LEU A 236 12.84 -1.15 10.91
N SER A 237 13.27 -0.02 11.46
CA SER A 237 13.64 1.19 10.72
C SER A 237 12.55 1.60 9.73
N ILE A 238 11.30 1.59 10.20
CA ILE A 238 10.14 2.07 9.45
C ILE A 238 9.86 3.50 9.91
N ASP A 239 9.92 4.44 8.98
CA ASP A 239 9.46 5.81 9.25
C ASP A 239 7.94 5.80 9.39
N LYS A 240 7.42 6.43 10.44
CA LYS A 240 5.98 6.62 10.57
C LYS A 240 5.47 7.48 9.41
N ILE A 241 4.50 6.96 8.71
CA ILE A 241 3.79 7.65 7.62
C ILE A 241 2.77 8.62 8.21
#